data_af2a466490c2257305ca05d1680adb99
#
_entry.id   af2a466490c2257305ca05d1680adb99
#
_cell.length_a   1.000
_cell.length_b   1.000
_cell.length_c   1.000
_cell.angle_alpha   90.00
_cell.angle_beta   90.00
_cell.angle_gamma   90.00
#
_symmetry.space_group_name_H-M   'P 1'
#
loop_
_entity.id
_entity.type
_entity.pdbx_description
1 polymer ?
#
loop_
_entity_poly.entity_id
_entity_poly.type
_entity_poly.pdbx_seq_one_letter_code
_entity_poly.pdbx_strand_id
1 'polypeptide(L)'
;NLDLSLKNNLKTNHSINGDSEQLYRAFLNLIKNSLEAIEEKKQKMSNLQGKITLEINRNNEYIVIKMLDNGPGFNDIKSITKPYYTTKKDGTGLGLPIVNKIINEHKGDVNFLKRTTGAGIEIYLPAI
;
A
#
# COMPACT_ATOMS: atom_id res chain seq x y z
N ASN A 1 -11.41 -2.90 -16.04
CA ASN A 1 -11.77 -1.55 -15.56
C ASN A 1 -11.17 -1.26 -14.20
N LEU A 2 -10.42 -0.20 -14.11
CA LEU A 2 -9.80 0.25 -12.87
C LEU A 2 -10.11 1.73 -12.68
N ASP A 3 -10.63 2.06 -11.50
CA ASP A 3 -10.80 3.44 -11.07
C ASP A 3 -9.66 3.79 -10.12
N LEU A 4 -8.81 4.73 -10.52
CA LEU A 4 -7.68 5.18 -9.73
C LEU A 4 -7.91 6.63 -9.32
N SER A 5 -7.97 6.87 -8.00
CA SER A 5 -8.18 8.19 -7.44
C SER A 5 -6.98 8.63 -6.61
N LEU A 6 -6.61 9.89 -6.73
CA LEU A 6 -5.55 10.49 -5.92
C LEU A 6 -6.11 11.72 -5.22
N LYS A 7 -6.04 11.72 -3.88
CA LYS A 7 -6.42 12.85 -3.04
C LYS A 7 -5.18 13.43 -2.38
N ASN A 8 -4.70 14.55 -2.87
CA ASN A 8 -3.56 15.23 -2.28
C ASN A 8 -4.08 16.36 -1.39
N ASN A 9 -4.02 16.14 -0.09
CA ASN A 9 -4.51 17.11 0.91
C ASN A 9 -3.41 18.01 1.45
N LEU A 10 -2.22 17.97 0.85
CA LEU A 10 -1.13 18.87 1.21
C LEU A 10 -1.38 20.24 0.57
N LYS A 11 -1.35 21.28 1.37
CA LYS A 11 -1.65 22.64 0.91
C LYS A 11 -0.44 23.35 0.31
N THR A 12 0.76 22.89 0.64
CA THR A 12 2.02 23.46 0.18
C THR A 12 2.94 22.30 -0.22
N ASN A 13 4.09 22.62 -0.78
CA ASN A 13 5.10 21.61 -1.05
C ASN A 13 5.71 21.11 0.25
N HIS A 14 5.78 19.80 0.38
CA HIS A 14 6.40 19.12 1.50
C HIS A 14 7.49 18.20 0.98
N SER A 15 8.51 18.00 1.80
CA SER A 15 9.63 17.16 1.42
C SER A 15 9.92 16.12 2.50
N ILE A 16 10.43 15.00 2.06
CA ILE A 16 10.98 13.97 2.94
C ILE A 16 12.44 13.76 2.55
N ASN A 17 13.23 13.27 3.48
CA ASN A 17 14.61 12.91 3.23
C ASN A 17 14.66 11.42 2.93
N GLY A 18 14.95 11.05 1.69
CA GLY A 18 14.89 9.65 1.33
C GLY A 18 15.56 9.32 0.01
N ASP A 19 15.65 8.02 -0.24
CA ASP A 19 16.18 7.44 -1.46
C ASP A 19 15.03 7.25 -2.44
N SER A 20 15.01 8.04 -3.50
CA SER A 20 13.91 8.04 -4.47
C SER A 20 13.72 6.67 -5.15
N GLU A 21 14.81 5.95 -5.46
CA GLU A 21 14.72 4.64 -6.09
C GLU A 21 14.10 3.61 -5.15
N GLN A 22 14.52 3.61 -3.89
CA GLN A 22 13.99 2.67 -2.89
C GLN A 22 12.52 2.96 -2.61
N LEU A 23 12.15 4.23 -2.44
CA LEU A 23 10.75 4.60 -2.21
C LEU A 23 9.87 4.27 -3.41
N TYR A 24 10.37 4.52 -4.62
CA TYR A 24 9.67 4.12 -5.85
C TYR A 24 9.39 2.61 -5.86
N ARG A 25 10.39 1.82 -5.52
CA ARG A 25 10.27 0.36 -5.44
C ARG A 25 9.21 -0.08 -4.43
N ALA A 26 9.21 0.57 -3.25
CA ALA A 26 8.23 0.26 -2.22
C ALA A 26 6.80 0.54 -2.69
N PHE A 27 6.55 1.73 -3.23
CA PHE A 27 5.22 2.10 -3.69
C PHE A 27 4.78 1.30 -4.90
N LEU A 28 5.69 0.99 -5.82
CA LEU A 28 5.38 0.13 -6.96
C LEU A 28 4.94 -1.26 -6.50
N ASN A 29 5.62 -1.82 -5.49
CA ASN A 29 5.22 -3.11 -4.92
C ASN A 29 3.83 -3.05 -4.30
N LEU A 30 3.50 -1.97 -3.61
CA LEU A 30 2.17 -1.80 -3.01
C LEU A 30 1.07 -1.71 -4.07
N ILE A 31 1.29 -0.91 -5.12
CA ILE A 31 0.33 -0.78 -6.21
C ILE A 31 0.14 -2.13 -6.91
N LYS A 32 1.21 -2.82 -7.17
CA LYS A 32 1.18 -4.13 -7.82
C LYS A 32 0.40 -5.14 -6.99
N ASN A 33 0.59 -5.15 -5.66
CA ASN A 33 -0.16 -6.02 -4.77
C ASN A 33 -1.66 -5.71 -4.83
N SER A 34 -2.04 -4.43 -4.84
CA SER A 34 -3.43 -4.03 -4.94
C SER A 34 -4.06 -4.46 -6.27
N LEU A 35 -3.33 -4.29 -7.37
CA LEU A 35 -3.81 -4.71 -8.70
C LEU A 35 -4.02 -6.22 -8.77
N GLU A 36 -3.09 -6.99 -8.24
CA GLU A 36 -3.19 -8.44 -8.22
C GLU A 36 -4.36 -8.91 -7.35
N ALA A 37 -4.57 -8.28 -6.19
CA ALA A 37 -5.68 -8.60 -5.31
C ALA A 37 -7.04 -8.32 -5.97
N ILE A 38 -7.15 -7.19 -6.66
CA ILE A 38 -8.35 -6.84 -7.41
C ILE A 38 -8.61 -7.88 -8.50
N GLU A 39 -7.58 -8.28 -9.22
CA GLU A 39 -7.70 -9.27 -10.29
C GLU A 39 -8.18 -10.62 -9.77
N GLU A 40 -7.68 -11.05 -8.61
CA GLU A 40 -8.16 -12.28 -7.96
C GLU A 40 -9.65 -12.19 -7.64
N LYS A 41 -10.11 -11.06 -7.12
CA LYS A 41 -11.52 -10.86 -6.77
C LYS A 41 -12.40 -10.83 -8.01
N LYS A 42 -11.91 -10.27 -9.12
CA LYS A 42 -12.64 -10.23 -10.39
C LYS A 42 -12.91 -11.63 -10.96
N GLN A 43 -12.05 -12.59 -10.67
CA GLN A 43 -12.27 -13.97 -11.11
C GLN A 43 -13.51 -14.59 -10.47
N LYS A 44 -13.86 -14.15 -9.26
CA LYS A 44 -15.05 -14.59 -8.53
C LYS A 44 -16.24 -13.67 -8.74
N MET A 45 -15.99 -12.40 -9.07
CA MET A 45 -17.01 -11.37 -9.25
C MET A 45 -16.71 -10.61 -10.53
N SER A 46 -17.16 -11.14 -11.66
CA SER A 46 -16.81 -10.60 -12.99
C SER A 46 -17.25 -9.16 -13.22
N ASN A 47 -18.26 -8.69 -12.49
CA ASN A 47 -18.77 -7.33 -12.62
C ASN A 47 -18.05 -6.33 -11.70
N LEU A 48 -17.02 -6.76 -11.00
CA LEU A 48 -16.31 -5.89 -10.07
C LEU A 48 -15.61 -4.75 -10.81
N GLN A 49 -15.88 -3.52 -10.37
CA GLN A 49 -15.13 -2.36 -10.77
C GLN A 49 -13.96 -2.20 -9.79
N GLY A 50 -12.74 -2.41 -10.24
CA GLY A 50 -11.57 -2.25 -9.40
C GLY A 50 -11.37 -0.80 -8.99
N LYS A 51 -11.04 -0.55 -7.73
CA LYS A 51 -10.79 0.79 -7.19
C LYS A 51 -9.54 0.81 -6.35
N ILE A 52 -8.68 1.78 -6.61
CA ILE A 52 -7.52 2.08 -5.78
C ILE A 52 -7.57 3.58 -5.47
N THR A 53 -7.49 3.93 -4.19
CA THR A 53 -7.46 5.32 -3.75
C THR A 53 -6.17 5.57 -3.00
N LEU A 54 -5.48 6.64 -3.39
CA LEU A 54 -4.30 7.14 -2.70
C LEU A 54 -4.65 8.47 -2.05
N GLU A 55 -4.36 8.61 -0.77
CA GLU A 55 -4.54 9.85 -0.04
C GLU A 55 -3.22 10.27 0.58
N ILE A 56 -2.88 11.55 0.46
CA ILE A 56 -1.66 12.11 1.04
C ILE A 56 -2.07 13.22 2.01
N ASN A 57 -1.62 13.09 3.25
CA ASN A 57 -1.93 14.03 4.32
C ASN A 57 -0.67 14.37 5.11
N ARG A 58 -0.73 15.46 5.85
CA ARG A 58 0.25 15.81 6.86
C ARG A 58 -0.34 15.52 8.24
N ASN A 59 0.40 14.77 9.06
CA ASN A 59 0.02 14.49 10.44
C ASN A 59 1.24 14.76 11.32
N ASN A 60 1.25 15.92 12.01
CA ASN A 60 2.37 16.37 12.82
C ASN A 60 3.68 16.40 12.02
N GLU A 61 4.64 15.56 12.37
CA GLU A 61 5.95 15.50 11.74
C GLU A 61 6.02 14.52 10.57
N TYR A 62 4.89 13.89 10.23
CA TYR A 62 4.87 12.84 9.22
C TYR A 62 4.05 13.23 8.00
N ILE A 63 4.52 12.81 6.84
CA ILE A 63 3.69 12.70 5.64
C ILE A 63 3.07 11.31 5.68
N VAL A 64 1.74 11.26 5.58
CA VAL A 64 1.00 10.00 5.65
C VAL A 64 0.42 9.70 4.28
N ILE A 65 0.78 8.56 3.74
CA ILE A 65 0.28 8.08 2.45
C ILE A 65 -0.59 6.86 2.72
N LYS A 66 -1.87 6.98 2.39
CA LYS A 66 -2.83 5.90 2.58
C LYS A 66 -3.22 5.33 1.23
N MET A 67 -3.13 4.03 1.09
CA MET A 67 -3.57 3.31 -0.11
C MET A 67 -4.69 2.36 0.26
N LEU A 68 -5.84 2.52 -0.41
CA LEU A 68 -7.03 1.70 -0.20
C LEU A 68 -7.40 1.02 -1.50
N ASP A 69 -7.76 -0.26 -1.45
CA ASP A 69 -8.29 -0.96 -2.61
C ASP A 69 -9.58 -1.71 -2.24
N ASN A 70 -10.30 -2.16 -3.26
CA ASN A 70 -11.51 -2.95 -3.07
C ASN A 70 -11.33 -4.42 -3.45
N GLY A 71 -10.12 -4.94 -3.32
CA GLY A 71 -9.84 -6.36 -3.44
C GLY A 71 -10.36 -7.17 -2.25
N PRO A 72 -9.89 -8.41 -2.07
CA PRO A 72 -10.37 -9.26 -0.98
C PRO A 72 -9.90 -8.85 0.42
N GLY A 73 -8.87 -8.02 0.52
CA GLY A 73 -8.32 -7.63 1.82
C GLY A 73 -7.29 -8.62 2.35
N PHE A 74 -6.87 -8.40 3.59
CA PHE A 74 -5.87 -9.24 4.23
C PHE A 74 -6.54 -10.34 5.03
N ASN A 75 -6.10 -11.58 4.84
CA ASN A 75 -6.60 -12.73 5.60
C ASN A 75 -5.98 -12.76 7.01
N ASP A 76 -4.68 -12.47 7.09
CA ASP A 76 -3.95 -12.50 8.35
C ASP A 76 -2.92 -11.38 8.36
N ILE A 77 -3.25 -10.29 9.05
CA ILE A 77 -2.38 -9.11 9.11
C ILE A 77 -1.02 -9.43 9.75
N LYS A 78 -0.98 -10.33 10.73
CA LYS A 78 0.26 -10.68 11.41
C LYS A 78 1.26 -11.39 10.50
N SER A 79 0.79 -12.11 9.51
CA SER A 79 1.63 -12.92 8.63
C SER A 79 2.05 -12.22 7.35
N ILE A 80 1.37 -11.15 6.93
CA ILE A 80 1.60 -10.54 5.61
C ILE A 80 2.97 -9.90 5.44
N THR A 81 3.64 -9.57 6.54
CA THR A 81 5.01 -9.03 6.49
C THR A 81 6.08 -10.09 6.66
N LYS A 82 5.71 -11.34 6.88
CA LYS A 82 6.68 -12.43 7.00
C LYS A 82 7.24 -12.80 5.62
N PRO A 83 8.56 -13.07 5.52
CA PRO A 83 9.12 -13.53 4.25
C PRO A 83 8.41 -14.77 3.73
N TYR A 84 8.24 -14.82 2.42
CA TYR A 84 7.63 -15.93 1.68
C TYR A 84 6.14 -16.16 1.95
N TYR A 85 5.50 -15.35 2.82
CA TYR A 85 4.04 -15.43 2.97
C TYR A 85 3.37 -14.88 1.71
N THR A 86 2.49 -15.65 1.10
CA THR A 86 1.68 -15.19 -0.03
C THR A 86 0.46 -16.08 -0.19
N THR A 87 -0.66 -15.46 -0.55
CA THR A 87 -1.86 -16.17 -1.00
C THR A 87 -1.94 -16.23 -2.52
N LYS A 88 -0.96 -15.65 -3.22
CA LYS A 88 -0.90 -15.58 -4.66
C LYS A 88 -0.18 -16.81 -5.21
N LYS A 89 -0.71 -17.37 -6.31
CA LYS A 89 -0.18 -18.57 -6.92
C LYS A 89 1.29 -18.42 -7.35
N ASP A 90 1.64 -17.28 -7.92
CA ASP A 90 2.98 -17.00 -8.43
C ASP A 90 3.76 -16.00 -7.57
N GLY A 91 3.27 -15.69 -6.38
CA GLY A 91 3.91 -14.72 -5.49
C GLY A 91 5.07 -15.32 -4.73
N THR A 92 6.11 -14.52 -4.50
CA THR A 92 7.28 -14.93 -3.72
C THR A 92 7.09 -14.74 -2.22
N GLY A 93 6.12 -13.89 -1.81
CA GLY A 93 5.93 -13.54 -0.41
C GLY A 93 6.95 -12.54 0.11
N LEU A 94 7.69 -11.88 -0.76
CA LEU A 94 8.73 -10.90 -0.36
C LEU A 94 8.31 -9.45 -0.55
N GLY A 95 7.21 -9.18 -1.27
CA GLY A 95 6.79 -7.81 -1.58
C GLY A 95 6.56 -6.94 -0.35
N LEU A 96 5.70 -7.37 0.57
CA LEU A 96 5.40 -6.61 1.78
C LEU A 96 6.57 -6.54 2.77
N PRO A 97 7.34 -7.62 3.01
CA PRO A 97 8.57 -7.51 3.80
C PRO A 97 9.56 -6.51 3.23
N ILE A 98 9.72 -6.44 1.90
CA ILE A 98 10.60 -5.45 1.25
C ILE A 98 10.09 -4.03 1.49
N VAL A 99 8.79 -3.79 1.34
CA VAL A 99 8.17 -2.49 1.63
C VAL A 99 8.45 -2.09 3.08
N ASN A 100 8.18 -2.99 4.01
CA ASN A 100 8.38 -2.74 5.43
C ASN A 100 9.84 -2.38 5.74
N LYS A 101 10.78 -3.10 5.13
CA LYS A 101 12.21 -2.83 5.29
C LYS A 101 12.57 -1.43 4.77
N ILE A 102 12.14 -1.10 3.57
CA ILE A 102 12.45 0.20 2.95
C ILE A 102 11.90 1.35 3.80
N ILE A 103 10.64 1.25 4.23
CA ILE A 103 10.01 2.29 5.03
C ILE A 103 10.70 2.43 6.39
N ASN A 104 11.04 1.31 7.04
CA ASN A 104 11.76 1.35 8.31
C ASN A 104 13.15 1.98 8.17
N GLU A 105 13.85 1.70 7.08
CA GLU A 105 15.15 2.33 6.81
C GLU A 105 15.03 3.84 6.60
N HIS A 106 13.84 4.32 6.21
CA HIS A 106 13.54 5.74 6.10
C HIS A 106 12.98 6.34 7.41
N LYS A 107 13.05 5.59 8.52
CA LYS A 107 12.53 5.99 9.84
C LYS A 107 11.03 6.19 9.85
N GLY A 108 10.35 5.50 8.96
CA GLY A 108 8.89 5.52 8.85
C GLY A 108 8.25 4.28 9.44
N ASP A 109 6.95 4.22 9.32
CA ASP A 109 6.13 3.09 9.77
C ASP A 109 5.13 2.68 8.72
N VAL A 110 4.74 1.41 8.77
CA VAL A 110 3.70 0.84 7.91
C VAL A 110 2.60 0.27 8.80
N ASN A 111 1.37 0.72 8.58
CA ASN A 111 0.19 0.18 9.27
C ASN A 111 -0.74 -0.48 8.27
N PHE A 112 -1.18 -1.68 8.60
CA PHE A 112 -2.19 -2.39 7.80
C PHE A 112 -3.55 -2.15 8.44
N LEU A 113 -4.50 -1.69 7.64
CA LEU A 113 -5.81 -1.31 8.13
C LEU A 113 -6.79 -2.46 8.00
N LYS A 114 -7.58 -2.71 9.05
CA LYS A 114 -8.71 -3.63 8.98
C LYS A 114 -9.88 -2.89 8.36
N ARG A 115 -10.42 -3.44 7.28
CA ARG A 115 -11.55 -2.85 6.57
C ARG A 115 -12.62 -3.89 6.34
N THR A 116 -13.86 -3.43 6.21
CA THR A 116 -14.98 -4.32 5.87
C THR A 116 -14.87 -4.84 4.44
N THR A 117 -14.28 -4.04 3.54
CA THR A 117 -14.03 -4.45 2.16
C THR A 117 -12.65 -3.99 1.74
N GLY A 118 -11.90 -4.88 1.09
CA GLY A 118 -10.61 -4.56 0.54
C GLY A 118 -9.49 -4.39 1.56
N ALA A 119 -8.34 -3.97 1.07
CA ALA A 119 -7.15 -3.74 1.88
C ALA A 119 -6.89 -2.25 2.06
N GLY A 120 -6.22 -1.90 3.16
CA GLY A 120 -5.75 -0.55 3.39
C GLY A 120 -4.38 -0.58 4.04
N ILE A 121 -3.51 0.33 3.59
CA ILE A 121 -2.15 0.46 4.11
C ILE A 121 -1.88 1.95 4.32
N GLU A 122 -1.33 2.28 5.48
CA GLU A 122 -0.84 3.64 5.77
C GLU A 122 0.67 3.61 5.88
N ILE A 123 1.31 4.52 5.17
CA ILE A 123 2.77 4.71 5.21
C ILE A 123 3.03 6.06 5.87
N TYR A 124 3.84 6.05 6.93
CA TYR A 124 4.28 7.25 7.63
C TYR A 124 5.73 7.51 7.30
N LEU A 125 6.04 8.68 6.77
CA LEU A 125 7.41 9.09 6.47
C LEU A 125 7.70 10.43 7.14
N PRO A 126 8.85 10.56 7.85
CA PRO A 126 9.17 11.83 8.50
C PRO A 126 9.29 12.95 7.48
N ALA A 127 8.60 14.05 7.74
CA ALA A 127 8.70 15.25 6.92
C ALA A 127 9.91 16.10 7.33
N ILE A 128 10.47 16.81 6.38
CA ILE A 128 11.52 17.78 6.67
C ILE A 128 10.88 19.07 7.19
#